data_baba94c0f4ddce7ae0036416976c3bff
#
_entry.id   baba94c0f4ddce7ae0036416976c3bff
#
_cell.length_a   1.000
_cell.length_b   1.000
_cell.length_c   1.000
_cell.angle_alpha   90.00
_cell.angle_beta   90.00
_cell.angle_gamma   90.00
#
_symmetry.space_group_name_H-M   'P 1'
#
loop_
_entity.id
_entity.type
_entity.pdbx_description
1 polymer ?
#
loop_
_entity_poly.entity_id
_entity_poly.type
_entity_poly.pdbx_seq_one_letter_code
_entity_poly.pdbx_strand_id
1 'polypeptide(L)'
;MGKDVIVYLKSLGYVRHLPSAFDVKRVYPFLSAVGATVADDFETENLPYVEHIAMGGRVFALAAKTRNMRDFRPKTVGRNLTGKGVGLCVIDTGISAHPDFCIPRNRIVAFKDVYGGKEEVYDDNGHGTFVAGVAAGGGVASGKEVSGVASEADIVAVKAIGKSGECGLFSVLDAMQWVVDNKDRHGIKVVCMSFGANPVDYADPLERGADVLIKNGITVVASAGNSGQGGVKSPGTGKKVLTVGSVDDNNIVAGFSSYGEVGGKFKPEIYAPGVEIKGVGQANDLYVRMSGTSVSAPYVAGAAALLYEKYPAATPWQIKKLLLSFSDEFGGVRVLNASKIAESIMK
;
A
#
# COMPACT_ATOMS: atom_id res chain seq x y z
N MET A 1 -3.48 20.99 23.02
CA MET A 1 -2.74 19.80 22.52
C MET A 1 -1.83 20.27 21.41
N GLY A 2 -0.65 19.69 21.26
CA GLY A 2 0.26 20.09 20.18
C GLY A 2 -0.10 19.46 18.85
N LYS A 3 0.35 20.08 17.76
CA LYS A 3 0.18 19.60 16.38
C LYS A 3 1.42 18.82 15.95
N ASP A 4 1.23 17.66 15.33
CA ASP A 4 2.31 16.91 14.70
C ASP A 4 2.70 17.56 13.37
N VAL A 5 4.00 17.68 13.14
CA VAL A 5 4.57 18.24 11.91
C VAL A 5 5.73 17.40 11.40
N ILE A 6 5.95 17.43 10.10
CA ILE A 6 7.16 16.91 9.45
C ILE A 6 8.01 18.09 9.01
N VAL A 7 9.22 18.18 9.55
CA VAL A 7 10.17 19.25 9.24
C VAL A 7 11.23 18.69 8.29
N TYR A 8 11.20 19.14 7.05
CA TYR A 8 12.21 18.77 6.04
C TYR A 8 13.43 19.68 6.20
N LEU A 9 14.59 19.06 6.29
CA LEU A 9 15.86 19.75 6.53
C LEU A 9 16.79 19.62 5.32
N LYS A 10 17.58 20.67 5.04
CA LYS A 10 18.65 20.61 4.02
C LYS A 10 19.67 19.51 4.33
N SER A 11 19.85 19.18 5.61
CA SER A 11 20.65 18.07 6.10
C SER A 11 20.21 17.70 7.51
N LEU A 12 20.27 16.41 7.86
CA LEU A 12 19.98 15.93 9.23
C LEU A 12 20.93 16.49 10.28
N GLY A 13 22.11 16.96 9.92
CA GLY A 13 23.02 17.65 10.83
C GLY A 13 22.39 18.88 11.51
N TYR A 14 21.33 19.44 10.90
CA TYR A 14 20.61 20.60 11.48
C TYR A 14 19.55 20.24 12.52
N VAL A 15 19.27 18.98 12.78
CA VAL A 15 18.28 18.55 13.82
C VAL A 15 18.57 19.22 15.17
N ARG A 16 19.83 19.28 15.59
CA ARG A 16 20.26 19.91 16.84
C ARG A 16 20.13 21.43 16.87
N HIS A 17 19.85 22.06 15.74
CA HIS A 17 19.68 23.51 15.62
C HIS A 17 18.20 23.92 15.58
N LEU A 18 17.28 22.94 15.58
CA LEU A 18 15.87 23.26 15.66
C LEU A 18 15.57 23.96 16.99
N PRO A 19 14.74 25.02 16.99
CA PRO A 19 14.29 25.67 18.20
C PRO A 19 13.59 24.70 19.16
N SER A 20 13.61 24.99 20.44
CA SER A 20 12.96 24.19 21.49
C SER A 20 11.44 24.08 21.33
N ALA A 21 10.84 24.94 20.50
CA ALA A 21 9.44 24.85 20.10
C ALA A 21 9.11 23.56 19.32
N PHE A 22 10.13 22.92 18.73
CA PHE A 22 9.99 21.62 18.06
C PHE A 22 10.35 20.50 19.02
N ASP A 23 9.35 19.85 19.61
CA ASP A 23 9.55 18.63 20.39
C ASP A 23 9.74 17.44 19.43
N VAL A 24 11.01 17.19 19.05
CA VAL A 24 11.38 16.16 18.07
C VAL A 24 11.08 14.75 18.60
N LYS A 25 10.20 14.04 17.93
CA LYS A 25 9.76 12.68 18.29
C LYS A 25 10.40 11.60 17.42
N ARG A 26 10.71 11.91 16.16
CA ARG A 26 11.22 10.97 15.16
C ARG A 26 12.26 11.62 14.26
N VAL A 27 13.19 10.81 13.77
CA VAL A 27 14.14 11.21 12.72
C VAL A 27 13.94 10.28 11.55
N TYR A 28 13.78 10.84 10.36
CA TYR A 28 13.56 10.12 9.11
C TYR A 28 14.73 10.35 8.14
N PRO A 29 15.80 9.53 8.21
CA PRO A 29 16.96 9.67 7.32
C PRO A 29 16.59 9.59 5.84
N PHE A 30 15.66 8.72 5.48
CA PHE A 30 15.22 8.53 4.10
C PHE A 30 14.55 9.78 3.48
N LEU A 31 14.03 10.70 4.31
CA LEU A 31 13.40 11.95 3.88
C LEU A 31 14.25 13.19 4.15
N SER A 32 15.38 13.07 4.84
CA SER A 32 16.10 14.20 5.44
C SER A 32 15.16 15.07 6.31
N ALA A 33 14.33 14.44 7.13
CA ALA A 33 13.27 15.10 7.89
C ALA A 33 13.20 14.61 9.33
N VAL A 34 12.49 15.37 10.16
CA VAL A 34 12.08 14.95 11.51
C VAL A 34 10.57 15.04 11.68
N GLY A 35 10.02 14.16 12.49
CA GLY A 35 8.68 14.29 13.05
C GLY A 35 8.77 15.00 14.38
N ALA A 36 8.06 16.07 14.56
CA ALA A 36 8.02 16.85 15.78
C ALA A 36 6.60 17.23 16.17
N THR A 37 6.38 17.52 17.44
CA THR A 37 5.16 18.14 17.93
C THR A 37 5.44 19.61 18.24
N VAL A 38 4.55 20.50 17.81
CA VAL A 38 4.62 21.94 18.07
C VAL A 38 3.34 22.40 18.77
N ALA A 39 3.36 23.56 19.42
CA ALA A 39 2.17 24.16 20.03
C ALA A 39 1.07 24.47 18.98
N ASP A 40 -0.19 24.57 19.42
CA ASP A 40 -1.32 24.82 18.52
C ASP A 40 -1.25 26.18 17.83
N ASP A 41 -0.63 27.16 18.49
CA ASP A 41 -0.38 28.55 18.04
C ASP A 41 1.00 28.75 17.39
N PHE A 42 1.72 27.64 17.13
CA PHE A 42 3.03 27.71 16.50
C PHE A 42 2.93 28.34 15.10
N GLU A 43 3.66 29.41 14.88
CA GLU A 43 3.87 30.02 13.57
C GLU A 43 5.21 29.58 12.99
N THR A 44 5.24 29.36 11.69
CA THR A 44 6.46 28.93 11.00
C THR A 44 7.46 30.07 10.94
N GLU A 45 8.56 29.97 11.67
CA GLU A 45 9.71 30.85 11.51
C GLU A 45 10.49 30.50 10.24
N ASN A 46 11.07 31.52 9.60
CA ASN A 46 11.94 31.28 8.44
C ASN A 46 13.33 30.82 8.93
N LEU A 47 13.48 29.51 9.06
CA LEU A 47 14.73 28.87 9.45
C LEU A 47 15.55 28.52 8.19
N PRO A 48 16.76 29.07 8.00
CA PRO A 48 17.49 28.96 6.72
C PRO A 48 17.92 27.51 6.36
N TYR A 49 17.88 26.58 7.32
CA TYR A 49 18.19 25.19 7.15
C TYR A 49 16.94 24.28 7.07
N VAL A 50 15.75 24.84 7.21
CA VAL A 50 14.48 24.15 7.00
C VAL A 50 14.05 24.37 5.56
N GLU A 51 13.77 23.31 4.83
CA GLU A 51 13.24 23.37 3.47
C GLU A 51 11.73 23.59 3.47
N HIS A 52 11.04 22.86 4.35
CA HIS A 52 9.60 22.88 4.44
C HIS A 52 9.11 22.25 5.75
N ILE A 53 7.93 22.68 6.22
CA ILE A 53 7.19 22.09 7.32
C ILE A 53 5.83 21.65 6.80
N ALA A 54 5.57 20.34 6.85
CA ALA A 54 4.28 19.77 6.49
C ALA A 54 3.49 19.43 7.76
N MET A 55 2.19 19.71 7.74
CA MET A 55 1.31 19.34 8.84
C MET A 55 1.16 17.81 8.89
N GLY A 56 1.16 17.25 10.09
CA GLY A 56 0.76 15.88 10.34
C GLY A 56 -0.74 15.67 10.11
N GLY A 57 -1.13 14.43 9.85
CA GLY A 57 -2.52 14.08 9.62
C GLY A 57 -2.83 12.66 10.09
N ARG A 58 -4.11 12.29 10.01
CA ARG A 58 -4.56 10.92 10.25
C ARG A 58 -4.60 10.12 8.95
N VAL A 59 -4.25 8.86 9.06
CA VAL A 59 -4.26 7.89 7.97
C VAL A 59 -5.31 6.84 8.27
N PHE A 60 -6.06 6.42 7.25
CA PHE A 60 -7.19 5.52 7.39
C PHE A 60 -7.07 4.33 6.43
N ALA A 61 -7.35 3.12 6.92
CA ALA A 61 -7.62 1.96 6.08
C ALA A 61 -8.89 2.19 5.23
N LEU A 62 -8.89 1.76 3.97
CA LEU A 62 -9.87 2.18 2.96
C LEU A 62 -10.82 1.06 2.51
N ALA A 63 -11.22 0.13 3.38
CA ALA A 63 -12.24 -0.88 3.09
C ALA A 63 -13.30 -1.00 4.17
N ALA A 64 -14.46 -1.49 3.76
CA ALA A 64 -15.54 -1.89 4.67
C ALA A 64 -15.87 -3.38 4.46
N LYS A 65 -16.15 -4.10 5.57
CA LYS A 65 -16.71 -5.46 5.50
C LYS A 65 -18.12 -5.38 4.90
N THR A 66 -18.42 -6.27 3.97
CA THR A 66 -19.73 -6.35 3.32
C THR A 66 -20.44 -7.66 3.68
N ARG A 67 -21.77 -7.64 3.65
CA ARG A 67 -22.61 -8.79 4.07
C ARG A 67 -23.31 -9.51 2.92
N ASN A 68 -23.28 -8.98 1.70
CA ASN A 68 -24.00 -9.57 0.56
C ASN A 68 -23.19 -10.64 -0.16
N MET A 69 -23.85 -11.74 -0.50
CA MET A 69 -23.21 -12.93 -1.04
C MET A 69 -23.28 -12.96 -2.57
N ARG A 70 -22.25 -12.53 -3.26
CA ARG A 70 -21.96 -12.91 -4.66
C ARG A 70 -20.56 -13.45 -4.74
N ASP A 71 -20.39 -14.58 -5.46
CA ASP A 71 -19.09 -15.20 -5.64
C ASP A 71 -18.32 -14.52 -6.75
N PHE A 72 -17.53 -13.51 -6.40
CA PHE A 72 -16.47 -13.03 -7.28
C PHE A 72 -15.28 -14.00 -7.16
N ARG A 73 -14.94 -14.68 -8.24
CA ARG A 73 -13.70 -15.43 -8.36
C ARG A 73 -12.71 -14.55 -9.11
N PRO A 74 -11.58 -14.11 -8.51
CA PRO A 74 -10.50 -13.58 -9.31
C PRO A 74 -10.17 -14.67 -10.33
N LYS A 75 -10.23 -14.34 -11.64
CA LYS A 75 -9.78 -15.29 -12.67
C LYS A 75 -8.37 -15.69 -12.29
N THR A 76 -8.18 -16.99 -12.03
CA THR A 76 -6.89 -17.56 -11.68
C THR A 76 -5.85 -17.07 -12.67
N VAL A 77 -4.89 -16.32 -12.17
CA VAL A 77 -3.72 -15.91 -12.94
C VAL A 77 -2.98 -17.20 -13.30
N GLY A 78 -2.57 -17.35 -14.54
CA GLY A 78 -2.11 -18.59 -15.12
C GLY A 78 -1.04 -19.32 -14.32
N ARG A 79 -0.98 -20.62 -14.52
CA ARG A 79 -0.23 -21.61 -13.73
C ARG A 79 1.31 -21.44 -13.70
N ASN A 80 1.88 -20.50 -14.45
CA ASN A 80 3.32 -20.39 -14.67
C ASN A 80 4.04 -19.30 -13.87
N LEU A 81 3.32 -18.29 -13.34
CA LEU A 81 3.86 -17.27 -12.45
C LEU A 81 3.08 -17.23 -11.16
N THR A 82 3.78 -17.21 -10.05
CA THR A 82 3.24 -17.30 -8.70
C THR A 82 3.75 -16.19 -7.77
N GLY A 83 4.66 -15.35 -8.26
CA GLY A 83 5.37 -14.33 -7.47
C GLY A 83 6.53 -14.93 -6.65
N LYS A 84 6.94 -16.16 -6.93
CA LYS A 84 7.98 -16.87 -6.18
C LYS A 84 9.30 -16.11 -6.20
N GLY A 85 9.90 -15.96 -5.01
CA GLY A 85 11.18 -15.26 -4.85
C GLY A 85 11.06 -13.72 -4.85
N VAL A 86 9.84 -13.19 -4.82
CA VAL A 86 9.58 -11.74 -4.76
C VAL A 86 9.03 -11.37 -3.39
N GLY A 87 9.68 -10.46 -2.69
CA GLY A 87 9.18 -9.85 -1.47
C GLY A 87 8.09 -8.82 -1.77
N LEU A 88 6.87 -9.09 -1.33
CA LEU A 88 5.73 -8.19 -1.38
C LEU A 88 5.46 -7.66 0.03
N CYS A 89 5.67 -6.37 0.23
CA CYS A 89 5.41 -5.72 1.51
C CYS A 89 4.00 -5.14 1.55
N VAL A 90 3.29 -5.41 2.66
CA VAL A 90 2.00 -4.81 3.00
C VAL A 90 2.20 -3.92 4.23
N ILE A 91 2.07 -2.61 4.05
CA ILE A 91 1.99 -1.65 5.16
C ILE A 91 0.53 -1.46 5.49
N ASP A 92 0.08 -1.95 6.68
CA ASP A 92 -1.35 -1.99 6.99
C ASP A 92 -1.60 -2.23 8.50
N THR A 93 -2.71 -2.88 8.87
CA THR A 93 -3.11 -3.19 10.26
C THR A 93 -2.39 -4.39 10.87
N GLY A 94 -1.53 -5.06 10.14
CA GLY A 94 -0.84 -6.29 10.54
C GLY A 94 -1.16 -7.45 9.63
N ILE A 95 -0.87 -8.67 10.09
CA ILE A 95 -1.19 -9.92 9.39
C ILE A 95 -1.44 -11.03 10.42
N SER A 96 -2.42 -11.89 10.17
CA SER A 96 -2.67 -13.10 10.95
C SER A 96 -1.97 -14.31 10.34
N ALA A 97 -1.51 -15.25 11.18
CA ALA A 97 -0.96 -16.53 10.73
C ALA A 97 -2.08 -17.43 10.19
N HIS A 98 -2.42 -17.26 8.92
CA HIS A 98 -3.44 -18.03 8.22
C HIS A 98 -2.81 -19.19 7.43
N PRO A 99 -3.46 -20.36 7.26
CA PRO A 99 -2.94 -21.47 6.45
C PRO A 99 -2.50 -21.05 5.04
N ASP A 100 -3.22 -20.13 4.42
CA ASP A 100 -2.88 -19.58 3.08
C ASP A 100 -1.54 -18.85 3.02
N PHE A 101 -1.00 -18.46 4.15
CA PHE A 101 0.33 -17.82 4.24
C PHE A 101 1.41 -18.76 4.77
N CYS A 102 1.01 -19.78 5.55
CA CYS A 102 1.93 -20.59 6.32
C CYS A 102 2.13 -21.99 5.76
N ILE A 103 1.27 -22.48 4.85
CA ILE A 103 1.32 -23.84 4.31
C ILE A 103 1.48 -23.79 2.77
N PRO A 104 2.36 -24.64 2.17
CA PRO A 104 3.23 -25.66 2.78
C PRO A 104 4.49 -25.08 3.44
N ARG A 105 4.82 -23.79 3.22
CA ARG A 105 5.89 -23.08 3.89
C ARG A 105 5.37 -21.76 4.48
N ASN A 106 5.99 -21.30 5.55
CA ASN A 106 5.69 -19.97 6.05
C ASN A 106 6.24 -18.92 5.06
N ARG A 107 5.34 -18.13 4.46
CA ARG A 107 5.66 -17.05 3.52
C ARG A 107 5.61 -15.67 4.16
N ILE A 108 5.22 -15.57 5.43
CA ILE A 108 5.41 -14.36 6.24
C ILE A 108 6.89 -14.36 6.66
N VAL A 109 7.74 -13.80 5.79
CA VAL A 109 9.21 -13.83 5.99
C VAL A 109 9.70 -12.72 6.90
N ALA A 110 8.88 -11.68 7.11
CA ALA A 110 9.14 -10.63 8.09
C ALA A 110 7.83 -10.02 8.59
N PHE A 111 7.84 -9.67 9.86
CA PHE A 111 6.80 -8.88 10.51
C PHE A 111 7.46 -7.74 11.30
N LYS A 112 6.91 -6.54 11.19
CA LYS A 112 7.31 -5.40 11.99
C LYS A 112 6.09 -4.63 12.46
N ASP A 113 5.96 -4.48 13.75
CA ASP A 113 4.97 -3.58 14.35
C ASP A 113 5.65 -2.26 14.73
N VAL A 114 5.39 -1.20 13.97
CA VAL A 114 5.86 0.17 14.27
C VAL A 114 4.81 0.97 15.04
N TYR A 115 3.58 0.44 15.13
CA TYR A 115 2.46 1.07 15.83
C TYR A 115 2.47 0.75 17.32
N GLY A 116 2.52 -0.53 17.67
CA GLY A 116 2.44 -1.02 19.06
C GLY A 116 3.72 -1.66 19.57
N GLY A 117 4.73 -1.89 18.71
CA GLY A 117 6.04 -2.41 19.09
C GLY A 117 6.09 -3.91 19.39
N LYS A 118 5.05 -4.69 19.08
CA LYS A 118 5.05 -6.14 19.32
C LYS A 118 5.86 -6.88 18.25
N GLU A 119 6.51 -7.98 18.67
CA GLU A 119 7.32 -8.80 17.77
C GLU A 119 6.55 -9.96 17.14
N GLU A 120 5.50 -10.43 17.80
CA GLU A 120 4.67 -11.53 17.33
C GLU A 120 3.74 -11.10 16.18
N VAL A 121 3.56 -12.00 15.22
CA VAL A 121 2.63 -11.80 14.09
C VAL A 121 1.20 -11.71 14.58
N TYR A 122 0.54 -10.59 14.33
CA TYR A 122 -0.86 -10.39 14.66
C TYR A 122 -1.52 -9.32 13.79
N ASP A 123 -2.84 -9.36 13.73
CA ASP A 123 -3.68 -8.33 13.15
C ASP A 123 -4.94 -8.21 14.02
N ASP A 124 -5.13 -7.09 14.67
CA ASP A 124 -6.25 -6.83 15.58
C ASP A 124 -7.43 -6.10 14.93
N ASN A 125 -7.32 -5.85 13.60
CA ASN A 125 -8.36 -5.25 12.76
C ASN A 125 -8.85 -6.20 11.68
N GLY A 126 -7.92 -6.89 10.97
CA GLY A 126 -8.17 -7.85 9.89
C GLY A 126 -8.03 -7.29 8.49
N HIS A 127 -7.91 -5.97 8.32
CA HIS A 127 -7.76 -5.35 7.00
C HIS A 127 -6.44 -5.74 6.34
N GLY A 128 -5.30 -5.68 7.05
CA GLY A 128 -4.01 -6.05 6.51
C GLY A 128 -3.90 -7.54 6.12
N THR A 129 -4.52 -8.43 6.93
CA THR A 129 -4.63 -9.86 6.61
C THR A 129 -5.40 -10.06 5.30
N PHE A 130 -6.50 -9.35 5.13
CA PHE A 130 -7.30 -9.40 3.90
C PHE A 130 -6.50 -8.89 2.69
N VAL A 131 -5.84 -7.75 2.82
CA VAL A 131 -4.99 -7.14 1.79
C VAL A 131 -3.87 -8.11 1.37
N ALA A 132 -3.15 -8.71 2.34
CA ALA A 132 -2.15 -9.72 2.06
C ALA A 132 -2.74 -10.95 1.37
N GLY A 133 -3.96 -11.34 1.74
CA GLY A 133 -4.70 -12.45 1.13
C GLY A 133 -5.00 -12.23 -0.34
N VAL A 134 -5.50 -11.04 -0.70
CA VAL A 134 -5.78 -10.69 -2.11
C VAL A 134 -4.49 -10.63 -2.93
N ALA A 135 -3.42 -10.07 -2.36
CA ALA A 135 -2.13 -9.99 -3.05
C ALA A 135 -1.46 -11.35 -3.22
N ALA A 136 -1.40 -12.15 -2.13
CA ALA A 136 -0.49 -13.29 -2.03
C ALA A 136 -1.06 -14.53 -1.30
N GLY A 137 -2.37 -14.63 -1.06
CA GLY A 137 -2.98 -15.81 -0.43
C GLY A 137 -2.74 -17.08 -1.21
N GLY A 138 -2.29 -18.15 -0.54
CA GLY A 138 -1.98 -19.43 -1.18
C GLY A 138 -3.20 -20.29 -1.54
N GLY A 139 -4.40 -19.93 -1.03
CA GLY A 139 -5.65 -20.66 -1.28
C GLY A 139 -5.73 -22.05 -0.66
N VAL A 140 -4.86 -22.38 0.28
CA VAL A 140 -4.76 -23.74 0.85
C VAL A 140 -6.02 -24.11 1.62
N ALA A 141 -6.52 -23.18 2.46
CA ALA A 141 -7.69 -23.45 3.29
C ALA A 141 -9.00 -23.52 2.50
N SER A 142 -9.02 -23.02 1.24
CA SER A 142 -10.18 -23.07 0.35
C SER A 142 -10.06 -24.12 -0.76
N GLY A 143 -9.02 -24.98 -0.77
CA GLY A 143 -8.77 -25.85 -1.90
C GLY A 143 -8.51 -25.11 -3.22
N LYS A 144 -7.91 -23.92 -3.15
CA LYS A 144 -7.60 -23.04 -4.29
C LYS A 144 -8.81 -22.28 -4.87
N GLU A 145 -9.97 -22.30 -4.21
CA GLU A 145 -11.12 -21.48 -4.64
C GLU A 145 -10.88 -19.99 -4.42
N VAL A 146 -10.22 -19.64 -3.31
CA VAL A 146 -9.86 -18.26 -2.96
C VAL A 146 -8.34 -18.20 -2.85
N SER A 147 -7.69 -17.64 -3.85
CA SER A 147 -6.24 -17.43 -3.84
C SER A 147 -5.89 -16.01 -4.25
N GLY A 148 -4.79 -15.51 -3.73
CA GLY A 148 -4.21 -14.25 -4.15
C GLY A 148 -3.56 -14.34 -5.53
N VAL A 149 -3.26 -13.19 -6.09
CA VAL A 149 -2.68 -13.07 -7.44
C VAL A 149 -1.27 -13.67 -7.49
N ALA A 150 -0.43 -13.39 -6.49
CA ALA A 150 0.96 -13.86 -6.39
C ALA A 150 1.09 -14.92 -5.27
N SER A 151 0.47 -16.07 -5.47
CA SER A 151 0.22 -17.09 -4.44
C SER A 151 1.45 -17.73 -3.78
N GLU A 152 2.67 -17.50 -4.31
CA GLU A 152 3.94 -17.95 -3.73
C GLU A 152 4.92 -16.81 -3.41
N ALA A 153 4.50 -15.55 -3.54
CA ALA A 153 5.31 -14.41 -3.13
C ALA A 153 5.62 -14.48 -1.62
N ASP A 154 6.78 -14.00 -1.24
CA ASP A 154 7.16 -13.79 0.15
C ASP A 154 6.46 -12.56 0.69
N ILE A 155 5.87 -12.66 1.87
CA ILE A 155 5.07 -11.60 2.48
C ILE A 155 5.89 -10.91 3.56
N VAL A 156 6.04 -9.60 3.43
CA VAL A 156 6.59 -8.74 4.47
C VAL A 156 5.44 -7.90 5.02
N ALA A 157 5.09 -8.08 6.26
CA ALA A 157 3.99 -7.33 6.87
C ALA A 157 4.53 -6.26 7.83
N VAL A 158 4.15 -5.00 7.58
CA VAL A 158 4.50 -3.90 8.48
C VAL A 158 3.21 -3.29 9.04
N LYS A 159 2.99 -3.54 10.34
CA LYS A 159 1.85 -2.97 11.04
C LYS A 159 2.14 -1.52 11.39
N ALA A 160 1.44 -0.61 10.72
CA ALA A 160 1.47 0.82 10.94
C ALA A 160 0.14 1.38 11.42
N ILE A 161 -0.94 0.63 11.23
CA ILE A 161 -2.31 1.03 11.51
C ILE A 161 -2.86 0.23 12.70
N GLY A 162 -3.55 0.92 13.60
CA GLY A 162 -4.10 0.32 14.81
C GLY A 162 -5.41 -0.43 14.59
N LYS A 163 -5.94 -1.00 15.67
CA LYS A 163 -7.20 -1.78 15.70
C LYS A 163 -8.41 -1.01 15.14
N SER A 164 -8.45 0.31 15.33
CA SER A 164 -9.53 1.17 14.81
C SER A 164 -9.51 1.35 13.28
N GLY A 165 -8.47 0.88 12.60
CA GLY A 165 -8.25 1.19 11.18
C GLY A 165 -7.64 2.57 10.95
N GLU A 166 -7.09 3.21 11.98
CA GLU A 166 -6.53 4.55 11.93
C GLU A 166 -5.14 4.60 12.59
N CYS A 167 -4.32 5.54 12.14
CA CYS A 167 -3.04 5.88 12.78
C CYS A 167 -2.65 7.35 12.54
N GLY A 168 -1.64 7.82 13.27
CA GLY A 168 -0.96 9.07 12.96
C GLY A 168 0.02 8.90 11.79
N LEU A 169 0.37 9.99 11.15
CA LEU A 169 1.29 10.03 10.02
C LEU A 169 2.67 9.43 10.35
N PHE A 170 3.18 9.68 11.56
CA PHE A 170 4.50 9.19 11.97
C PHE A 170 4.61 7.65 11.86
N SER A 171 3.55 6.93 12.24
CA SER A 171 3.57 5.46 12.17
C SER A 171 3.77 4.94 10.74
N VAL A 172 3.15 5.60 9.74
CA VAL A 172 3.34 5.22 8.34
C VAL A 172 4.74 5.57 7.83
N LEU A 173 5.29 6.71 8.24
CA LEU A 173 6.66 7.09 7.88
C LEU A 173 7.70 6.18 8.54
N ASP A 174 7.47 5.75 9.80
CA ASP A 174 8.29 4.73 10.47
C ASP A 174 8.27 3.41 9.68
N ALA A 175 7.11 3.00 9.16
CA ALA A 175 6.98 1.82 8.30
C ALA A 175 7.73 1.97 6.99
N MET A 176 7.63 3.11 6.32
CA MET A 176 8.34 3.38 5.07
C MET A 176 9.87 3.40 5.28
N GLN A 177 10.36 4.01 6.39
CA GLN A 177 11.77 3.97 6.75
C GLN A 177 12.24 2.53 6.95
N TRP A 178 11.48 1.74 7.73
CA TRP A 178 11.83 0.35 7.96
C TRP A 178 11.91 -0.45 6.65
N VAL A 179 11.00 -0.22 5.71
CA VAL A 179 11.04 -0.87 4.39
C VAL A 179 12.31 -0.51 3.63
N VAL A 180 12.71 0.76 3.60
CA VAL A 180 13.95 1.19 2.95
C VAL A 180 15.16 0.47 3.55
N ASP A 181 15.22 0.41 4.89
CA ASP A 181 16.35 -0.18 5.62
C ASP A 181 16.45 -1.72 5.44
N ASN A 182 15.33 -2.37 5.16
CA ASN A 182 15.24 -3.83 5.13
C ASN A 182 14.93 -4.43 3.72
N LYS A 183 14.80 -3.58 2.68
CA LYS A 183 14.39 -4.03 1.34
C LYS A 183 15.27 -5.12 0.75
N ASP A 184 16.57 -4.99 0.90
CA ASP A 184 17.52 -5.96 0.32
C ASP A 184 17.54 -7.27 1.11
N ARG A 185 17.42 -7.20 2.44
CA ARG A 185 17.35 -8.38 3.32
C ARG A 185 16.15 -9.28 3.01
N HIS A 186 15.02 -8.68 2.66
CA HIS A 186 13.76 -9.42 2.42
C HIS A 186 13.34 -9.41 0.95
N GLY A 187 14.21 -8.97 0.04
CA GLY A 187 13.93 -8.95 -1.40
C GLY A 187 12.69 -8.13 -1.76
N ILE A 188 12.40 -7.04 -1.04
CA ILE A 188 11.18 -6.25 -1.24
C ILE A 188 11.23 -5.53 -2.58
N LYS A 189 10.36 -5.91 -3.49
CA LYS A 189 10.18 -5.32 -4.82
C LYS A 189 8.88 -4.53 -4.97
N VAL A 190 7.88 -4.86 -4.16
CA VAL A 190 6.55 -4.24 -4.22
C VAL A 190 6.13 -3.82 -2.82
N VAL A 191 5.57 -2.63 -2.69
CA VAL A 191 4.88 -2.16 -1.49
C VAL A 191 3.43 -1.86 -1.84
N CYS A 192 2.50 -2.47 -1.10
CA CYS A 192 1.07 -2.21 -1.16
C CYS A 192 0.67 -1.29 0.01
N MET A 193 0.04 -0.17 -0.32
CA MET A 193 -0.50 0.82 0.62
C MET A 193 -2.00 0.95 0.42
N SER A 194 -2.76 0.13 1.15
CA SER A 194 -4.23 0.07 1.07
C SER A 194 -4.90 1.03 2.06
N PHE A 195 -4.33 2.18 2.25
CA PHE A 195 -4.79 3.25 3.14
C PHE A 195 -4.68 4.62 2.44
N GLY A 196 -5.17 5.65 3.09
CA GLY A 196 -4.99 7.01 2.60
C GLY A 196 -5.21 8.07 3.66
N ALA A 197 -4.64 9.24 3.39
CA ALA A 197 -4.88 10.48 4.12
C ALA A 197 -5.39 11.56 3.16
N ASN A 198 -5.98 12.63 3.70
CA ASN A 198 -6.23 13.80 2.88
C ASN A 198 -4.89 14.37 2.41
N PRO A 199 -4.74 14.61 1.11
CA PRO A 199 -3.48 15.17 0.60
C PRO A 199 -3.27 16.58 1.16
N VAL A 200 -2.01 16.93 1.36
CA VAL A 200 -1.62 18.33 1.65
C VAL A 200 -1.06 18.97 0.39
N ASP A 201 -1.32 20.25 0.21
CA ASP A 201 -1.09 20.96 -1.06
C ASP A 201 0.39 21.00 -1.49
N TYR A 202 1.30 21.03 -0.54
CA TYR A 202 2.72 21.12 -0.81
C TYR A 202 3.53 20.15 0.08
N ALA A 203 4.46 19.44 -0.58
CA ALA A 203 5.40 18.53 0.10
C ALA A 203 4.74 17.44 0.98
N ASP A 204 3.67 16.83 0.47
CA ASP A 204 2.96 15.75 1.15
C ASP A 204 3.92 14.65 1.62
N PRO A 205 3.97 14.33 2.92
CA PRO A 205 4.95 13.40 3.48
C PRO A 205 4.78 11.96 2.97
N LEU A 206 3.55 11.51 2.73
CA LEU A 206 3.30 10.16 2.20
C LEU A 206 3.73 10.06 0.73
N GLU A 207 3.49 11.10 -0.07
CA GLU A 207 3.98 11.15 -1.45
C GLU A 207 5.51 11.17 -1.51
N ARG A 208 6.14 11.99 -0.67
CA ARG A 208 7.61 12.05 -0.58
C ARG A 208 8.20 10.72 -0.12
N GLY A 209 7.60 10.08 0.88
CA GLY A 209 7.99 8.74 1.32
C GLY A 209 7.86 7.70 0.21
N ALA A 210 6.75 7.70 -0.51
CA ALA A 210 6.52 6.81 -1.66
C ALA A 210 7.54 7.06 -2.78
N ASP A 211 7.88 8.33 -3.06
CA ASP A 211 8.91 8.69 -4.05
C ASP A 211 10.30 8.14 -3.66
N VAL A 212 10.64 8.15 -2.36
CA VAL A 212 11.90 7.55 -1.88
C VAL A 212 11.89 6.03 -2.04
N LEU A 213 10.79 5.36 -1.71
CA LEU A 213 10.65 3.91 -1.97
C LEU A 213 10.87 3.59 -3.45
N ILE A 214 10.25 4.36 -4.35
CA ILE A 214 10.39 4.19 -5.80
C ILE A 214 11.83 4.43 -6.27
N LYS A 215 12.50 5.45 -5.75
CA LYS A 215 13.92 5.73 -6.02
C LYS A 215 14.84 4.59 -5.54
N ASN A 216 14.42 3.86 -4.50
CA ASN A 216 15.10 2.67 -4.00
C ASN A 216 14.74 1.38 -4.74
N GLY A 217 14.10 1.46 -5.90
CA GLY A 217 13.80 0.31 -6.75
C GLY A 217 12.53 -0.47 -6.37
N ILE A 218 11.67 0.09 -5.55
CA ILE A 218 10.43 -0.55 -5.07
C ILE A 218 9.23 0.00 -5.84
N THR A 219 8.40 -0.88 -6.41
CA THR A 219 7.13 -0.48 -6.99
C THR A 219 6.12 -0.19 -5.88
N VAL A 220 5.60 1.03 -5.84
CA VAL A 220 4.57 1.44 -4.88
C VAL A 220 3.20 1.41 -5.55
N VAL A 221 2.31 0.63 -4.98
CA VAL A 221 0.90 0.50 -5.38
C VAL A 221 0.04 1.04 -4.24
N ALA A 222 -0.81 2.02 -4.53
CA ALA A 222 -1.67 2.64 -3.53
C ALA A 222 -3.13 2.68 -3.97
N SER A 223 -4.04 2.57 -3.01
CA SER A 223 -5.48 2.75 -3.23
C SER A 223 -5.81 4.21 -3.53
N ALA A 224 -6.78 4.44 -4.42
CA ALA A 224 -7.22 5.78 -4.80
C ALA A 224 -8.01 6.49 -3.69
N GLY A 225 -8.73 5.74 -2.86
CA GLY A 225 -9.68 6.26 -1.88
C GLY A 225 -11.12 5.86 -2.21
N ASN A 226 -12.02 6.06 -1.25
CA ASN A 226 -13.42 5.65 -1.33
C ASN A 226 -14.38 6.85 -1.15
N SER A 227 -14.04 8.00 -1.73
CA SER A 227 -14.78 9.26 -1.58
C SER A 227 -15.36 9.80 -2.92
N GLY A 228 -15.33 8.98 -3.99
CA GLY A 228 -15.84 9.36 -5.31
C GLY A 228 -14.98 10.44 -5.99
N GLN A 229 -15.63 11.29 -6.79
CA GLN A 229 -14.98 12.32 -7.59
C GLN A 229 -14.21 13.34 -6.73
N GLY A 230 -12.99 13.68 -7.13
CA GLY A 230 -12.11 14.63 -6.41
C GLY A 230 -11.53 14.08 -5.11
N GLY A 231 -11.90 12.84 -4.72
CA GLY A 231 -11.55 12.26 -3.43
C GLY A 231 -10.27 11.43 -3.38
N VAL A 232 -9.36 11.57 -4.36
CA VAL A 232 -8.11 10.80 -4.39
C VAL A 232 -7.26 11.12 -3.16
N LYS A 233 -6.81 10.07 -2.47
CA LYS A 233 -6.08 10.16 -1.20
C LYS A 233 -4.57 10.04 -1.43
N SER A 234 -3.78 10.73 -0.60
CA SER A 234 -2.34 10.49 -0.49
C SER A 234 -2.08 9.12 0.19
N PRO A 235 -1.07 8.32 -0.26
CA PRO A 235 -0.05 8.63 -1.28
C PRO A 235 -0.50 8.38 -2.74
N GLY A 236 -1.76 7.98 -2.99
CA GLY A 236 -2.30 7.74 -4.34
C GLY A 236 -2.25 8.98 -5.24
N THR A 237 -2.23 10.18 -4.68
CA THR A 237 -2.02 11.45 -5.40
C THR A 237 -0.60 11.57 -5.99
N GLY A 238 0.38 10.84 -5.49
CA GLY A 238 1.77 10.90 -5.92
C GLY A 238 1.96 10.58 -7.41
N LYS A 239 2.74 11.41 -8.12
CA LYS A 239 2.94 11.32 -9.59
C LYS A 239 3.54 9.98 -10.05
N LYS A 240 4.41 9.35 -9.23
CA LYS A 240 5.10 8.10 -9.56
C LYS A 240 4.39 6.87 -9.01
N VAL A 241 3.56 7.04 -7.99
CA VAL A 241 2.76 5.96 -7.40
C VAL A 241 1.80 5.38 -8.44
N LEU A 242 1.66 4.07 -8.48
CA LEU A 242 0.60 3.40 -9.24
C LEU A 242 -0.66 3.40 -8.41
N THR A 243 -1.60 4.26 -8.76
CA THR A 243 -2.85 4.46 -8.03
C THR A 243 -3.94 3.59 -8.62
N VAL A 244 -4.67 2.88 -7.76
CA VAL A 244 -5.64 1.85 -8.15
C VAL A 244 -7.05 2.24 -7.72
N GLY A 245 -7.96 2.29 -8.68
CA GLY A 245 -9.40 2.42 -8.47
C GLY A 245 -10.11 1.06 -8.46
N SER A 246 -11.37 1.07 -8.08
CA SER A 246 -12.21 -0.14 -8.01
C SER A 246 -13.21 -0.23 -9.14
N VAL A 247 -13.37 -1.45 -9.67
CA VAL A 247 -14.50 -1.86 -10.52
C VAL A 247 -15.24 -3.04 -9.89
N ASP A 248 -16.49 -3.23 -10.33
CA ASP A 248 -17.28 -4.42 -10.04
C ASP A 248 -16.97 -5.58 -11.01
N ASP A 249 -17.73 -6.66 -10.92
CA ASP A 249 -17.62 -7.87 -11.77
C ASP A 249 -17.98 -7.64 -13.25
N ASN A 250 -18.64 -6.54 -13.59
CA ASN A 250 -18.94 -6.11 -14.96
C ASN A 250 -17.93 -5.08 -15.50
N ASN A 251 -16.84 -4.82 -14.77
CA ASN A 251 -15.85 -3.77 -15.05
C ASN A 251 -16.45 -2.35 -15.04
N ILE A 252 -17.54 -2.13 -14.31
CA ILE A 252 -18.10 -0.81 -14.07
C ILE A 252 -17.39 -0.20 -12.86
N VAL A 253 -16.96 1.07 -12.99
CA VAL A 253 -16.31 1.78 -11.90
C VAL A 253 -17.25 1.85 -10.69
N ALA A 254 -16.76 1.39 -9.54
CA ALA A 254 -17.53 1.39 -8.30
C ALA A 254 -17.86 2.83 -7.87
N GLY A 255 -19.09 3.10 -7.48
CA GLY A 255 -19.54 4.45 -7.14
C GLY A 255 -18.77 5.11 -5.99
N PHE A 256 -18.14 4.32 -5.13
CA PHE A 256 -17.26 4.83 -4.07
C PHE A 256 -15.83 5.14 -4.56
N SER A 257 -15.36 4.54 -5.68
CA SER A 257 -13.97 4.67 -6.12
C SER A 257 -13.60 6.12 -6.33
N SER A 258 -12.55 6.59 -5.66
CA SER A 258 -12.07 7.96 -5.87
C SER A 258 -11.38 8.11 -7.22
N TYR A 259 -11.63 9.26 -7.87
CA TYR A 259 -11.01 9.63 -9.14
C TYR A 259 -10.97 11.14 -9.31
N GLY A 260 -10.10 11.64 -10.17
CA GLY A 260 -10.04 13.05 -10.54
C GLY A 260 -8.66 13.47 -11.04
N GLU A 261 -8.54 14.73 -11.39
CA GLU A 261 -7.28 15.34 -11.80
C GLU A 261 -6.44 15.69 -10.56
N VAL A 262 -5.18 15.27 -10.58
CA VAL A 262 -4.21 15.55 -9.52
C VAL A 262 -2.91 16.01 -10.19
N GLY A 263 -2.52 17.24 -9.96
CA GLY A 263 -1.28 17.81 -10.50
C GLY A 263 -1.15 17.69 -12.03
N GLY A 264 -2.23 17.93 -12.78
CA GLY A 264 -2.31 17.86 -14.24
C GLY A 264 -2.34 16.41 -14.81
N LYS A 265 -2.63 15.41 -13.98
CA LYS A 265 -2.80 14.02 -14.41
C LYS A 265 -4.07 13.42 -13.83
N PHE A 266 -4.78 12.64 -14.62
CA PHE A 266 -5.94 11.90 -14.15
C PHE A 266 -5.51 10.70 -13.29
N LYS A 267 -6.14 10.56 -12.13
CA LYS A 267 -5.96 9.45 -11.19
C LYS A 267 -7.31 8.79 -10.92
N PRO A 268 -7.36 7.48 -10.69
CA PRO A 268 -6.25 6.50 -10.73
C PRO A 268 -5.83 6.17 -12.17
N GLU A 269 -4.63 5.63 -12.36
CA GLU A 269 -4.16 5.22 -13.68
C GLU A 269 -4.67 3.85 -14.13
N ILE A 270 -5.07 3.02 -13.16
CA ILE A 270 -5.51 1.65 -13.39
C ILE A 270 -6.62 1.29 -12.40
N TYR A 271 -7.49 0.41 -12.81
CA TYR A 271 -8.56 -0.15 -11.99
C TYR A 271 -8.40 -1.66 -11.87
N ALA A 272 -8.94 -2.21 -10.79
CA ALA A 272 -9.01 -3.65 -10.57
C ALA A 272 -10.28 -4.01 -9.79
N PRO A 273 -10.67 -5.29 -9.74
CA PRO A 273 -11.81 -5.74 -8.95
C PRO A 273 -11.70 -5.31 -7.48
N GLY A 274 -12.77 -4.72 -6.93
CA GLY A 274 -12.78 -4.22 -5.56
C GLY A 274 -14.17 -4.13 -4.93
N VAL A 275 -15.16 -4.81 -5.52
CA VAL A 275 -16.54 -4.88 -4.98
C VAL A 275 -16.83 -6.32 -4.58
N GLU A 276 -17.22 -6.54 -3.30
CA GLU A 276 -17.62 -7.84 -2.76
C GLU A 276 -16.55 -8.95 -2.92
N ILE A 277 -15.29 -8.60 -2.87
CA ILE A 277 -14.18 -9.54 -3.03
C ILE A 277 -14.07 -10.44 -1.80
N LYS A 278 -13.99 -11.76 -2.02
CA LYS A 278 -13.71 -12.76 -1.00
C LYS A 278 -12.19 -12.90 -0.83
N GLY A 279 -11.70 -12.73 0.36
CA GLY A 279 -10.29 -12.80 0.71
C GLY A 279 -10.06 -13.42 2.09
N VAL A 280 -8.80 -13.59 2.46
CA VAL A 280 -8.39 -14.19 3.73
C VAL A 280 -8.89 -13.35 4.91
N GLY A 281 -9.50 -14.02 5.89
CA GLY A 281 -9.96 -13.42 7.12
C GLY A 281 -8.96 -13.54 8.28
N GLN A 282 -9.36 -13.05 9.45
CA GLN A 282 -8.64 -13.28 10.71
C GLN A 282 -8.86 -14.71 11.24
N ALA A 283 -8.15 -15.05 12.32
CA ALA A 283 -8.08 -16.40 12.92
C ALA A 283 -9.42 -17.14 13.12
N ASN A 284 -10.53 -16.42 13.35
CA ASN A 284 -11.86 -17.02 13.54
C ASN A 284 -12.70 -17.09 12.25
N ASP A 285 -12.34 -16.30 11.25
CA ASP A 285 -13.02 -16.23 9.96
C ASP A 285 -12.00 -16.60 8.87
N LEU A 286 -12.07 -17.83 8.34
CA LEU A 286 -11.13 -18.27 7.30
C LEU A 286 -11.15 -17.33 6.09
N TYR A 287 -12.34 -16.86 5.69
CA TYR A 287 -12.52 -15.93 4.59
C TYR A 287 -13.64 -14.92 4.89
N VAL A 288 -13.43 -13.69 4.48
CA VAL A 288 -14.40 -12.60 4.61
C VAL A 288 -14.57 -11.87 3.27
N ARG A 289 -15.60 -11.04 3.15
CA ARG A 289 -15.78 -10.18 1.98
C ARG A 289 -15.58 -8.72 2.34
N MET A 290 -14.92 -7.99 1.45
CA MET A 290 -14.72 -6.56 1.58
C MET A 290 -14.91 -5.86 0.24
N SER A 291 -15.27 -4.57 0.30
CA SER A 291 -15.30 -3.66 -0.85
C SER A 291 -14.47 -2.42 -0.56
N GLY A 292 -13.79 -1.91 -1.59
CA GLY A 292 -12.96 -0.71 -1.47
C GLY A 292 -11.81 -0.69 -2.47
N THR A 293 -11.24 0.47 -2.71
CA THR A 293 -10.00 0.59 -3.49
C THR A 293 -8.81 -0.06 -2.79
N SER A 294 -8.87 -0.24 -1.48
CA SER A 294 -7.89 -1.02 -0.69
C SER A 294 -7.94 -2.53 -0.98
N VAL A 295 -9.01 -3.00 -1.62
CA VAL A 295 -9.14 -4.37 -2.12
C VAL A 295 -8.57 -4.51 -3.53
N SER A 296 -8.73 -3.47 -4.35
CA SER A 296 -8.20 -3.43 -5.72
C SER A 296 -6.68 -3.24 -5.76
N ALA A 297 -6.13 -2.44 -4.85
CA ALA A 297 -4.68 -2.18 -4.79
C ALA A 297 -3.84 -3.46 -4.59
N PRO A 298 -4.14 -4.37 -3.66
CA PRO A 298 -3.38 -5.61 -3.50
C PRO A 298 -3.50 -6.55 -4.71
N TYR A 299 -4.59 -6.53 -5.47
CA TYR A 299 -4.69 -7.27 -6.73
C TYR A 299 -3.61 -6.82 -7.72
N VAL A 300 -3.43 -5.50 -7.88
CA VAL A 300 -2.40 -4.91 -8.73
C VAL A 300 -0.99 -5.12 -8.16
N ALA A 301 -0.84 -5.08 -6.83
CA ALA A 301 0.44 -5.35 -6.16
C ALA A 301 0.89 -6.81 -6.38
N GLY A 302 -0.02 -7.77 -6.30
CA GLY A 302 0.24 -9.16 -6.66
C GLY A 302 0.65 -9.31 -8.12
N ALA A 303 -0.03 -8.64 -9.04
CA ALA A 303 0.34 -8.64 -10.47
C ALA A 303 1.73 -8.02 -10.71
N ALA A 304 2.12 -7.00 -9.95
CA ALA A 304 3.48 -6.46 -9.97
C ALA A 304 4.51 -7.51 -9.51
N ALA A 305 4.18 -8.31 -8.49
CA ALA A 305 5.07 -9.39 -8.02
C ALA A 305 5.25 -10.50 -9.09
N LEU A 306 4.20 -10.86 -9.85
CA LEU A 306 4.32 -11.77 -10.99
C LEU A 306 5.28 -11.22 -12.06
N LEU A 307 5.22 -9.92 -12.33
CA LEU A 307 6.11 -9.28 -13.30
C LEU A 307 7.55 -9.25 -12.80
N TYR A 308 7.79 -9.04 -11.51
CA TYR A 308 9.13 -9.13 -10.94
C TYR A 308 9.71 -10.55 -10.92
N GLU A 309 8.88 -11.59 -10.75
CA GLU A 309 9.32 -12.98 -10.94
C GLU A 309 9.86 -13.19 -12.38
N LYS A 310 9.17 -12.63 -13.37
CA LYS A 310 9.58 -12.73 -14.78
C LYS A 310 10.73 -11.79 -15.14
N TYR A 311 10.73 -10.58 -14.58
CA TYR A 311 11.67 -9.51 -14.89
C TYR A 311 12.34 -8.96 -13.61
N PRO A 312 13.22 -9.73 -12.94
CA PRO A 312 13.73 -9.38 -11.62
C PRO A 312 14.58 -8.11 -11.59
N ALA A 313 15.15 -7.71 -12.72
CA ALA A 313 15.95 -6.49 -12.88
C ALA A 313 15.12 -5.27 -13.35
N ALA A 314 13.81 -5.42 -13.57
CA ALA A 314 12.97 -4.33 -14.03
C ALA A 314 12.90 -3.21 -12.99
N THR A 315 12.90 -1.97 -13.47
CA THR A 315 12.68 -0.79 -12.62
C THR A 315 11.20 -0.62 -12.29
N PRO A 316 10.85 0.09 -11.19
CA PRO A 316 9.45 0.37 -10.84
C PRO A 316 8.66 1.03 -11.99
N TRP A 317 9.31 1.88 -12.77
CA TRP A 317 8.69 2.51 -13.93
C TRP A 317 8.38 1.52 -15.06
N GLN A 318 9.27 0.57 -15.31
CA GLN A 318 9.04 -0.51 -16.30
C GLN A 318 7.88 -1.41 -15.86
N ILE A 319 7.85 -1.80 -14.59
CA ILE A 319 6.72 -2.57 -14.03
C ILE A 319 5.41 -1.80 -14.15
N LYS A 320 5.39 -0.51 -13.79
CA LYS A 320 4.19 0.34 -13.96
C LYS A 320 3.73 0.37 -15.42
N LYS A 321 4.62 0.54 -16.38
CA LYS A 321 4.30 0.50 -17.81
C LYS A 321 3.72 -0.85 -18.26
N LEU A 322 4.33 -1.95 -17.82
CA LEU A 322 3.85 -3.30 -18.13
C LEU A 322 2.44 -3.53 -17.56
N LEU A 323 2.18 -3.16 -16.31
CA LEU A 323 0.85 -3.28 -15.73
C LEU A 323 -0.20 -2.50 -16.53
N LEU A 324 0.12 -1.28 -16.96
CA LEU A 324 -0.76 -0.49 -17.81
C LEU A 324 -0.96 -1.11 -19.20
N SER A 325 0.04 -1.79 -19.76
CA SER A 325 -0.07 -2.47 -21.06
C SER A 325 -0.86 -3.78 -21.01
N PHE A 326 -0.93 -4.42 -19.84
CA PHE A 326 -1.74 -5.62 -19.60
C PHE A 326 -3.18 -5.30 -19.15
N SER A 327 -3.62 -4.06 -19.31
CA SER A 327 -5.00 -3.66 -19.02
C SER A 327 -5.86 -3.71 -20.26
N ASP A 328 -7.18 -3.89 -20.05
CA ASP A 328 -8.21 -3.70 -21.04
C ASP A 328 -8.91 -2.37 -20.80
N GLU A 329 -9.49 -1.77 -21.84
CA GLU A 329 -10.29 -0.54 -21.72
C GLU A 329 -11.77 -0.89 -21.59
N PHE A 330 -12.41 -0.36 -20.54
CA PHE A 330 -13.85 -0.45 -20.29
C PHE A 330 -14.37 0.93 -19.91
N GLY A 331 -15.32 1.47 -20.68
CA GLY A 331 -15.94 2.77 -20.35
C GLY A 331 -14.92 3.93 -20.18
N GLY A 332 -13.82 3.91 -20.92
CA GLY A 332 -12.77 4.94 -20.86
C GLY A 332 -11.77 4.77 -19.69
N VAL A 333 -11.83 3.67 -18.94
CA VAL A 333 -10.87 3.37 -17.87
C VAL A 333 -10.10 2.09 -18.17
N ARG A 334 -8.87 2.00 -17.66
CA ARG A 334 -8.00 0.82 -17.79
C ARG A 334 -8.23 -0.13 -16.64
N VAL A 335 -8.71 -1.34 -16.93
CA VAL A 335 -8.88 -2.39 -15.93
C VAL A 335 -7.80 -3.45 -16.12
N LEU A 336 -7.05 -3.75 -15.07
CA LEU A 336 -5.98 -4.75 -15.12
C LEU A 336 -6.52 -6.13 -15.46
N ASN A 337 -5.93 -6.76 -16.48
CA ASN A 337 -6.16 -8.15 -16.82
C ASN A 337 -4.92 -8.99 -16.46
N ALA A 338 -4.87 -9.50 -15.24
CA ALA A 338 -3.74 -10.28 -14.75
C ALA A 338 -3.53 -11.60 -15.52
N SER A 339 -4.56 -12.14 -16.20
CA SER A 339 -4.44 -13.34 -17.05
C SER A 339 -3.52 -13.10 -18.24
N LYS A 340 -3.50 -11.88 -18.81
CA LYS A 340 -2.58 -11.51 -19.91
C LYS A 340 -1.12 -11.57 -19.50
N ILE A 341 -0.80 -11.29 -18.22
CA ILE A 341 0.56 -11.41 -17.69
C ILE A 341 1.02 -12.85 -17.78
N ALA A 342 0.17 -13.79 -17.39
CA ALA A 342 0.47 -15.22 -17.46
C ALA A 342 0.59 -15.74 -18.90
N GLU A 343 -0.26 -15.28 -19.81
CA GLU A 343 -0.25 -15.68 -21.22
C GLU A 343 0.99 -15.14 -21.97
N SER A 344 1.54 -14.00 -21.54
CA SER A 344 2.74 -13.40 -22.15
C SER A 344 4.01 -14.22 -22.02
N ILE A 345 3.95 -15.36 -21.30
CA ILE A 345 5.08 -16.28 -21.08
C ILE A 345 5.10 -17.41 -22.11
N MET A 346 3.99 -17.66 -22.79
CA MET A 346 3.86 -18.74 -23.75
C MET A 346 4.28 -18.34 -25.16
N LYS A 347 4.70 -17.12 -25.36
CA LYS A 347 5.27 -16.57 -26.59
C LYS A 347 6.75 -16.22 -26.42
#